data_3940ed73802b823bb92bfe03bdb015ed
#
_entry.id   3940ed73802b823bb92bfe03bdb015ed
#
_cell.length_a   1.000
_cell.length_b   1.000
_cell.length_c   1.000
_cell.angle_alpha   90.00
_cell.angle_beta   90.00
_cell.angle_gamma   90.00
#
_symmetry.space_group_name_H-M   'P 1'
#
loop_
_entity.id
_entity.type
_entity.pdbx_description
1 polymer ?
#
loop_
_entity_poly.entity_id
_entity_poly.type
_entity_poly.pdbx_seq_one_letter_code
_entity_poly.pdbx_strand_id
1 'polypeptide(L)'
;DEHARCLYTQKLLFRDFGVTCKVTVDRLCPALPSRLNYLHWIEDILEAACPRASTDNIVTTTPLPVCGLDIGTGYLAIYAILACVMHRDWRMIGTDIDASALGHAQHVLDDPANEALDLSRRVRLLHTRQDTLIPASDTNDVSFIMCNPPFYASKQERDALRQAKVEYYHPCSAHDTELYTAGGELEFVQRLIHESTLDQHRERIPWYTSMLGRHSSVLAVVQTLK
;
A
#
# COMPACT_ATOMS: atom_id res chain seq x y z
N ASP A 1 -7.61 -18.03 15.97
CA ASP A 1 -6.21 -18.43 16.02
C ASP A 1 -5.42 -17.69 14.94
N GLU A 2 -4.41 -16.89 15.32
CA GLU A 2 -3.59 -16.08 14.41
C GLU A 2 -2.78 -16.95 13.44
N HIS A 3 -2.29 -18.07 13.90
CA HIS A 3 -1.55 -19.00 13.04
C HIS A 3 -2.42 -19.55 11.91
N ALA A 4 -3.66 -19.95 12.23
CA ALA A 4 -4.62 -20.39 11.22
C ALA A 4 -4.95 -19.29 10.21
N ARG A 5 -5.06 -18.03 10.66
CA ARG A 5 -5.28 -16.88 9.77
C ARG A 5 -4.10 -16.65 8.82
N CYS A 6 -2.87 -16.72 9.31
CA CYS A 6 -1.67 -16.62 8.48
C CYS A 6 -1.61 -17.73 7.42
N LEU A 7 -1.84 -18.97 7.83
CA LEU A 7 -1.88 -20.12 6.90
C LEU A 7 -3.00 -19.98 5.87
N TYR A 8 -4.17 -19.52 6.28
CA TYR A 8 -5.28 -19.27 5.37
C TYR A 8 -4.94 -18.20 4.34
N THR A 9 -4.36 -17.08 4.78
CA THR A 9 -3.90 -16.01 3.88
C THR A 9 -2.85 -16.51 2.88
N GLN A 10 -1.87 -17.30 3.32
CA GLN A 10 -0.88 -17.93 2.43
C GLN A 10 -1.55 -18.81 1.37
N LYS A 11 -2.53 -19.64 1.80
CA LYS A 11 -3.26 -20.51 0.89
C LYS A 11 -4.08 -19.74 -0.13
N LEU A 12 -4.71 -18.64 0.27
CA LEU A 12 -5.44 -17.77 -0.66
C LEU A 12 -4.49 -17.12 -1.66
N LEU A 13 -3.37 -16.55 -1.21
CA LEU A 13 -2.36 -15.96 -2.09
C LEU A 13 -1.84 -16.94 -3.13
N PHE A 14 -1.55 -18.16 -2.71
CA PHE A 14 -1.11 -19.20 -3.63
C PHE A 14 -2.23 -19.63 -4.61
N ARG A 15 -3.44 -19.92 -4.09
CA ARG A 15 -4.54 -20.45 -4.90
C ARG A 15 -5.03 -19.44 -5.94
N ASP A 16 -5.21 -18.18 -5.54
CA ASP A 16 -5.92 -17.19 -6.34
C ASP A 16 -4.96 -16.32 -7.18
N PHE A 17 -3.73 -16.16 -6.71
CA PHE A 17 -2.73 -15.27 -7.32
C PHE A 17 -1.42 -15.98 -7.72
N GLY A 18 -1.27 -17.25 -7.40
CA GLY A 18 -0.04 -18.00 -7.67
C GLY A 18 1.16 -17.54 -6.83
N VAL A 19 0.95 -16.72 -5.80
CA VAL A 19 2.01 -16.13 -4.97
C VAL A 19 2.40 -17.06 -3.85
N THR A 20 3.65 -17.47 -3.82
CA THR A 20 4.27 -18.19 -2.69
C THR A 20 4.91 -17.18 -1.75
N CYS A 21 4.50 -17.17 -0.49
CA CYS A 21 5.10 -16.33 0.54
C CYS A 21 4.90 -16.95 1.93
N LYS A 22 5.67 -16.52 2.90
CA LYS A 22 5.49 -16.88 4.30
C LYS A 22 4.86 -15.73 5.06
N VAL A 23 3.63 -15.92 5.54
CA VAL A 23 2.95 -14.97 6.43
C VAL A 23 3.26 -15.35 7.87
N THR A 24 3.82 -14.44 8.65
CA THR A 24 4.29 -14.68 10.03
C THR A 24 3.34 -14.06 11.06
N VAL A 25 3.27 -14.64 12.25
CA VAL A 25 2.33 -14.24 13.30
C VAL A 25 2.76 -12.99 14.06
N ASP A 26 4.03 -12.61 13.95
CA ASP A 26 4.63 -11.42 14.56
C ASP A 26 4.51 -10.15 13.70
N ARG A 27 3.97 -10.28 12.50
CA ARG A 27 3.73 -9.21 11.54
C ARG A 27 2.25 -9.07 11.20
N LEU A 28 1.87 -7.94 10.61
CA LEU A 28 0.49 -7.69 10.21
C LEU A 28 0.04 -8.68 9.14
N CYS A 29 -0.85 -9.60 9.49
CA CYS A 29 -1.46 -10.51 8.51
C CYS A 29 -2.43 -9.73 7.61
N PRO A 30 -2.21 -9.67 6.28
CA PRO A 30 -3.05 -8.86 5.40
C PRO A 30 -4.46 -9.46 5.24
N ALA A 31 -5.47 -8.61 5.41
CA ALA A 31 -6.86 -8.94 5.07
C ALA A 31 -7.04 -8.77 3.54
N LEU A 32 -6.87 -9.84 2.76
CA LEU A 32 -6.85 -9.79 1.30
C LEU A 32 -8.07 -9.10 0.68
N PRO A 33 -9.33 -9.34 1.12
CA PRO A 33 -10.47 -8.64 0.53
C PRO A 33 -10.36 -7.10 0.63
N SER A 34 -9.91 -6.59 1.78
CA SER A 34 -9.70 -5.15 1.95
C SER A 34 -8.57 -4.61 1.06
N ARG A 35 -7.52 -5.40 0.86
CA ARG A 35 -6.40 -5.02 -0.02
C ARG A 35 -6.82 -4.97 -1.49
N LEU A 36 -7.58 -5.96 -1.93
CA LEU A 36 -8.12 -6.02 -3.29
C LEU A 36 -9.11 -4.89 -3.56
N ASN A 37 -10.03 -4.61 -2.62
CA ASN A 37 -10.95 -3.49 -2.77
C ASN A 37 -10.24 -2.15 -2.96
N TYR A 38 -9.12 -1.94 -2.28
CA TYR A 38 -8.34 -0.71 -2.45
C TYR A 38 -7.68 -0.65 -3.83
N LEU A 39 -7.12 -1.75 -4.32
CA LEU A 39 -6.56 -1.81 -5.68
C LEU A 39 -7.63 -1.60 -6.74
N HIS A 40 -8.79 -2.26 -6.65
CA HIS A 40 -9.91 -2.05 -7.57
C HIS A 40 -10.41 -0.61 -7.57
N TRP A 41 -10.44 0.05 -6.42
CA TRP A 41 -10.77 1.47 -6.37
C TRP A 41 -9.74 2.35 -7.09
N ILE A 42 -8.45 2.02 -7.01
CA ILE A 42 -7.41 2.70 -7.78
C ILE A 42 -7.58 2.44 -9.28
N GLU A 43 -7.89 1.22 -9.68
CA GLU A 43 -8.23 0.89 -11.07
C GLU A 43 -9.37 1.78 -11.60
N ASP A 44 -10.47 1.90 -10.84
CA ASP A 44 -11.61 2.74 -11.20
C ASP A 44 -11.21 4.22 -11.38
N ILE A 45 -10.32 4.75 -10.51
CA ILE A 45 -9.81 6.12 -10.63
C ILE A 45 -8.98 6.28 -11.91
N LEU A 46 -8.07 5.36 -12.19
CA LEU A 46 -7.21 5.42 -13.37
C LEU A 46 -8.00 5.26 -14.66
N GLU A 47 -9.00 4.38 -14.70
CA GLU A 47 -9.91 4.22 -15.83
C GLU A 47 -10.76 5.47 -16.08
N ALA A 48 -11.29 6.07 -15.01
CA ALA A 48 -12.08 7.31 -15.11
C ALA A 48 -11.25 8.51 -15.57
N ALA A 49 -9.95 8.53 -15.26
CA ALA A 49 -9.03 9.59 -15.66
C ALA A 49 -8.50 9.44 -17.10
N CYS A 50 -8.56 8.23 -17.68
CA CYS A 50 -8.21 8.03 -19.08
C CYS A 50 -9.33 8.54 -19.98
N PRO A 51 -9.09 9.52 -20.87
CA PRO A 51 -10.08 9.90 -21.86
C PRO A 51 -10.39 8.66 -22.73
N ARG A 52 -11.62 8.15 -22.64
CA ARG A 52 -12.08 7.15 -23.61
C ARG A 52 -11.95 7.77 -25.00
N ALA A 53 -11.09 7.21 -25.84
CA ALA A 53 -11.01 7.60 -27.23
C ALA A 53 -12.43 7.52 -27.82
N SER A 54 -12.95 8.64 -28.27
CA SER A 54 -14.19 8.69 -29.03
C SER A 54 -14.03 7.75 -30.25
N THR A 55 -15.07 7.00 -30.58
CA THR A 55 -15.15 5.90 -31.52
C THR A 55 -14.74 6.19 -32.96
N ASP A 56 -14.29 7.39 -33.29
CA ASP A 56 -14.13 7.84 -34.67
C ASP A 56 -12.70 8.09 -35.17
N ASN A 57 -11.69 7.92 -34.32
CA ASN A 57 -10.29 7.95 -34.79
C ASN A 57 -9.48 6.92 -34.04
N ILE A 58 -8.91 5.96 -34.76
CA ILE A 58 -7.94 4.96 -34.27
C ILE A 58 -6.65 5.71 -33.88
N VAL A 59 -6.66 6.36 -32.73
CA VAL A 59 -5.42 6.74 -32.05
C VAL A 59 -5.04 5.52 -31.20
N THR A 60 -4.19 4.68 -31.74
CA THR A 60 -3.48 3.66 -30.97
C THR A 60 -2.50 4.34 -30.02
N THR A 61 -3.01 4.98 -28.99
CA THR A 61 -2.19 5.34 -27.84
C THR A 61 -2.00 4.07 -27.04
N THR A 62 -0.84 3.45 -27.16
CA THR A 62 -0.39 2.46 -26.17
C THR A 62 -0.61 3.09 -24.79
N PRO A 63 -1.37 2.47 -23.89
CA PRO A 63 -1.53 3.00 -22.55
C PRO A 63 -0.15 3.25 -21.94
N LEU A 64 0.07 4.42 -21.34
CA LEU A 64 1.31 4.68 -20.63
C LEU A 64 1.48 3.61 -19.55
N PRO A 65 2.70 3.08 -19.38
CA PRO A 65 2.93 2.08 -18.34
C PRO A 65 2.57 2.66 -16.98
N VAL A 66 1.69 1.99 -16.26
CA VAL A 66 1.26 2.41 -14.92
C VAL A 66 2.35 2.06 -13.91
N CYS A 67 2.78 3.04 -13.12
CA CYS A 67 3.70 2.87 -12.01
C CYS A 67 3.04 3.37 -10.72
N GLY A 68 2.84 2.51 -9.74
CA GLY A 68 2.32 2.88 -8.42
C GLY A 68 3.42 3.01 -7.38
N LEU A 69 3.22 3.89 -6.40
CA LEU A 69 4.06 4.00 -5.21
C LEU A 69 3.25 3.61 -3.97
N ASP A 70 3.66 2.53 -3.30
CA ASP A 70 3.09 2.03 -2.05
C ASP A 70 3.94 2.49 -0.87
N ILE A 71 3.42 3.44 -0.07
CA ILE A 71 4.10 3.98 1.10
C ILE A 71 3.79 3.12 2.32
N GLY A 72 4.84 2.62 2.99
CA GLY A 72 4.71 1.67 4.08
C GLY A 72 4.29 0.29 3.55
N THR A 73 5.04 -0.21 2.57
CA THR A 73 4.69 -1.45 1.84
C THR A 73 4.69 -2.71 2.71
N GLY A 74 5.38 -2.66 3.86
CA GLY A 74 5.45 -3.73 4.85
C GLY A 74 6.26 -4.93 4.39
N TYR A 75 6.28 -5.95 5.24
CA TYR A 75 7.16 -7.12 5.07
C TYR A 75 6.78 -8.06 3.92
N LEU A 76 5.59 -7.97 3.37
CA LEU A 76 5.17 -8.76 2.21
C LEU A 76 5.11 -7.94 0.92
N ALA A 77 5.21 -6.61 0.99
CA ALA A 77 4.89 -5.73 -0.15
C ALA A 77 3.57 -6.12 -0.83
N ILE A 78 2.54 -6.40 -0.02
CA ILE A 78 1.32 -7.08 -0.48
C ILE A 78 0.57 -6.33 -1.57
N TYR A 79 0.49 -4.99 -1.48
CA TYR A 79 -0.16 -4.19 -2.51
C TYR A 79 0.63 -4.19 -3.81
N ALA A 80 1.96 -4.06 -3.73
CA ALA A 80 2.83 -4.09 -4.89
C ALA A 80 2.77 -5.44 -5.61
N ILE A 81 2.77 -6.55 -4.86
CA ILE A 81 2.65 -7.89 -5.42
C ILE A 81 1.28 -8.09 -6.07
N LEU A 82 0.17 -7.79 -5.38
CA LEU A 82 -1.17 -7.98 -5.91
C LEU A 82 -1.39 -7.12 -7.16
N ALA A 83 -0.99 -5.85 -7.15
CA ALA A 83 -1.09 -4.97 -8.30
C ALA A 83 -0.35 -5.55 -9.54
N CYS A 84 0.88 -6.02 -9.34
CA CYS A 84 1.65 -6.62 -10.43
C CYS A 84 1.12 -7.98 -10.90
N VAL A 85 0.46 -8.76 -10.04
CA VAL A 85 -0.15 -10.03 -10.44
C VAL A 85 -1.44 -9.79 -11.22
N MET A 86 -2.26 -8.83 -10.79
CA MET A 86 -3.51 -8.46 -11.44
C MET A 86 -3.27 -7.77 -12.80
N HIS A 87 -2.23 -6.96 -12.90
CA HIS A 87 -1.87 -6.21 -14.11
C HIS A 87 -0.44 -6.52 -14.54
N ARG A 88 -0.27 -7.18 -15.67
CA ARG A 88 1.05 -7.61 -16.16
C ARG A 88 1.95 -6.47 -16.64
N ASP A 89 1.37 -5.34 -16.98
CA ASP A 89 2.02 -4.13 -17.47
C ASP A 89 2.30 -3.10 -16.35
N TRP A 90 1.77 -3.32 -15.14
CA TRP A 90 2.02 -2.44 -14.02
C TRP A 90 3.40 -2.67 -13.39
N ARG A 91 3.95 -1.59 -12.87
CA ARG A 91 5.15 -1.58 -12.03
C ARG A 91 4.81 -0.95 -10.69
N MET A 92 5.51 -1.36 -9.65
CA MET A 92 5.30 -0.82 -8.32
C MET A 92 6.63 -0.46 -7.66
N ILE A 93 6.60 0.61 -6.89
CA ILE A 93 7.65 0.99 -5.97
C ILE A 93 7.07 0.82 -4.55
N GLY A 94 7.68 -0.01 -3.73
CA GLY A 94 7.32 -0.16 -2.33
C GLY A 94 8.34 0.55 -1.45
N THR A 95 7.89 1.45 -0.58
CA THR A 95 8.78 2.11 0.39
C THR A 95 8.47 1.68 1.81
N ASP A 96 9.49 1.57 2.64
CA ASP A 96 9.34 1.32 4.08
C ASP A 96 10.52 1.88 4.85
N ILE A 97 10.31 2.20 6.13
CA ILE A 97 11.35 2.60 7.08
C ILE A 97 12.00 1.41 7.79
N ASP A 98 11.37 0.23 7.73
CA ASP A 98 11.85 -1.02 8.33
C ASP A 98 12.65 -1.83 7.30
N ALA A 99 13.98 -1.74 7.37
CA ALA A 99 14.86 -2.49 6.49
C ALA A 99 14.68 -4.02 6.61
N SER A 100 14.26 -4.53 7.79
CA SER A 100 13.98 -5.94 7.99
C SER A 100 12.70 -6.37 7.25
N ALA A 101 11.67 -5.52 7.27
CA ALA A 101 10.46 -5.74 6.48
C ALA A 101 10.78 -5.79 4.98
N LEU A 102 11.54 -4.81 4.48
CA LEU A 102 11.98 -4.81 3.07
C LEU A 102 12.83 -6.02 2.70
N GLY A 103 13.70 -6.48 3.60
CA GLY A 103 14.48 -7.70 3.38
C GLY A 103 13.59 -8.93 3.22
N HIS A 104 12.53 -9.05 4.03
CA HIS A 104 11.56 -10.14 3.89
C HIS A 104 10.75 -10.01 2.59
N ALA A 105 10.28 -8.81 2.26
CA ALA A 105 9.58 -8.55 1.00
C ALA A 105 10.46 -8.90 -0.20
N GLN A 106 11.73 -8.54 -0.19
CA GLN A 106 12.68 -8.89 -1.26
C GLN A 106 12.82 -10.40 -1.44
N HIS A 107 12.89 -11.17 -0.34
CA HIS A 107 12.90 -12.62 -0.43
C HIS A 107 11.64 -13.20 -1.09
N VAL A 108 10.47 -12.59 -0.85
CA VAL A 108 9.22 -13.01 -1.53
C VAL A 108 9.30 -12.71 -3.04
N LEU A 109 9.81 -11.54 -3.41
CA LEU A 109 9.95 -11.15 -4.83
C LEU A 109 10.93 -12.05 -5.58
N ASP A 110 12.01 -12.48 -4.93
CA ASP A 110 13.09 -13.27 -5.52
C ASP A 110 12.88 -14.79 -5.35
N ASP A 111 11.78 -15.22 -4.70
CA ASP A 111 11.50 -16.65 -4.51
C ASP A 111 11.36 -17.35 -5.88
N PRO A 112 12.13 -18.42 -6.15
CA PRO A 112 12.03 -19.18 -7.39
C PRO A 112 10.62 -19.67 -7.71
N ALA A 113 9.78 -19.93 -6.70
CA ALA A 113 8.40 -20.30 -6.88
C ALA A 113 7.53 -19.17 -7.48
N ASN A 114 8.00 -17.92 -7.39
CA ASN A 114 7.35 -16.72 -7.94
C ASN A 114 7.95 -16.24 -9.28
N GLU A 115 8.94 -16.94 -9.83
CA GLU A 115 9.67 -16.53 -11.05
C GLU A 115 8.71 -16.25 -12.22
N ALA A 116 7.69 -17.09 -12.41
CA ALA A 116 6.70 -16.94 -13.47
C ALA A 116 5.85 -15.67 -13.35
N LEU A 117 5.83 -15.04 -12.19
CA LEU A 117 5.12 -13.79 -11.93
C LEU A 117 5.94 -12.54 -12.29
N ASP A 118 7.23 -12.70 -12.56
CA ASP A 118 8.20 -11.62 -12.90
C ASP A 118 8.17 -10.44 -11.91
N LEU A 119 7.99 -10.74 -10.61
CA LEU A 119 7.81 -9.72 -9.58
C LEU A 119 9.09 -8.91 -9.33
N SER A 120 10.24 -9.57 -9.29
CA SER A 120 11.55 -8.95 -9.03
C SER A 120 11.95 -7.87 -10.05
N ARG A 121 11.39 -7.93 -11.27
CA ARG A 121 11.62 -6.91 -12.30
C ARG A 121 10.61 -5.77 -12.26
N ARG A 122 9.43 -6.01 -11.70
CA ARG A 122 8.31 -5.08 -11.70
C ARG A 122 8.06 -4.37 -10.38
N VAL A 123 8.55 -4.93 -9.29
CA VAL A 123 8.46 -4.34 -7.95
C VAL A 123 9.85 -3.92 -7.50
N ARG A 124 10.03 -2.64 -7.21
CA ARG A 124 11.26 -2.10 -6.64
C ARG A 124 11.02 -1.68 -5.19
N LEU A 125 11.87 -2.13 -4.29
CA LEU A 125 11.79 -1.79 -2.88
C LEU A 125 12.81 -0.71 -2.53
N LEU A 126 12.39 0.30 -1.76
CA LEU A 126 13.22 1.42 -1.33
C LEU A 126 13.12 1.60 0.19
N HIS A 127 14.26 1.60 0.84
CA HIS A 127 14.35 2.00 2.25
C HIS A 127 14.30 3.53 2.34
N THR A 128 13.31 4.05 3.04
CA THR A 128 13.12 5.48 3.24
C THR A 128 13.40 5.90 4.69
N ARG A 129 13.63 7.18 4.88
CA ARG A 129 13.80 7.76 6.21
C ARG A 129 12.44 8.09 6.79
N GLN A 130 12.37 8.15 8.12
CA GLN A 130 11.13 8.48 8.83
C GLN A 130 10.61 9.91 8.53
N ASP A 131 11.50 10.81 8.11
CA ASP A 131 11.18 12.20 7.80
C ASP A 131 10.72 12.42 6.33
N THR A 132 10.70 11.39 5.50
CA THR A 132 10.37 11.49 4.07
C THR A 132 9.44 10.35 3.68
N LEU A 133 8.23 10.67 3.25
CA LEU A 133 7.25 9.69 2.77
C LEU A 133 7.41 9.44 1.26
N ILE A 134 7.61 10.51 0.49
CA ILE A 134 7.70 10.45 -0.97
C ILE A 134 9.17 10.66 -1.39
N PRO A 135 9.88 9.63 -1.88
CA PRO A 135 11.27 9.77 -2.31
C PRO A 135 11.37 10.67 -3.55
N ALA A 136 12.17 11.72 -3.47
CA ALA A 136 12.27 12.73 -4.53
C ALA A 136 12.89 12.21 -5.85
N SER A 137 13.78 11.21 -5.77
CA SER A 137 14.56 10.74 -6.91
C SER A 137 13.84 9.71 -7.79
N ASP A 138 12.76 9.11 -7.32
CA ASP A 138 12.21 7.88 -7.90
C ASP A 138 10.75 8.00 -8.36
N THR A 139 10.23 9.23 -8.47
CA THR A 139 8.80 9.49 -8.69
C THR A 139 8.46 10.06 -10.08
N ASN A 140 9.40 10.12 -11.00
CA ASN A 140 9.18 10.76 -12.31
C ASN A 140 8.07 10.12 -13.14
N ASP A 141 7.86 8.81 -13.00
CA ASP A 141 6.90 8.03 -13.79
C ASP A 141 5.74 7.48 -12.92
N VAL A 142 5.58 8.00 -11.69
CA VAL A 142 4.55 7.51 -10.77
C VAL A 142 3.17 8.01 -11.19
N SER A 143 2.26 7.08 -11.46
CA SER A 143 0.89 7.34 -11.86
C SER A 143 -0.03 7.56 -10.67
N PHE A 144 0.25 6.90 -9.53
CA PHE A 144 -0.50 7.05 -8.29
C PHE A 144 0.34 6.71 -7.07
N ILE A 145 -0.02 7.31 -5.95
CA ILE A 145 0.44 6.93 -4.61
C ILE A 145 -0.69 6.25 -3.88
N MET A 146 -0.35 5.18 -3.19
CA MET A 146 -1.22 4.50 -2.24
C MET A 146 -0.54 4.35 -0.89
N CYS A 147 -1.35 4.29 0.17
CA CYS A 147 -0.84 4.10 1.52
C CYS A 147 -1.88 3.43 2.41
N ASN A 148 -1.42 2.51 3.23
CA ASN A 148 -2.16 2.00 4.38
C ASN A 148 -1.39 2.41 5.65
N PRO A 149 -1.66 3.60 6.19
CA PRO A 149 -0.83 4.18 7.23
C PRO A 149 -0.88 3.39 8.54
N PRO A 150 0.12 3.50 9.42
CA PRO A 150 0.03 3.01 10.79
C PRO A 150 -1.17 3.68 11.50
N PHE A 151 -1.96 2.88 12.24
CA PHE A 151 -3.27 3.32 12.71
C PHE A 151 -3.25 4.14 13.99
N TYR A 152 -2.24 3.95 14.85
CA TYR A 152 -2.21 4.46 16.22
C TYR A 152 -1.03 5.38 16.46
N ALA A 153 -1.25 6.40 17.32
CA ALA A 153 -0.17 7.24 17.81
C ALA A 153 0.67 6.54 18.89
N SER A 154 0.08 5.59 19.63
CA SER A 154 0.75 4.89 20.72
C SER A 154 0.04 3.59 21.11
N LYS A 155 0.74 2.77 21.90
CA LYS A 155 0.17 1.57 22.49
C LYS A 155 -0.99 1.91 23.45
N GLN A 156 -0.88 3.00 24.19
CA GLN A 156 -1.92 3.47 25.10
C GLN A 156 -3.21 3.80 24.35
N GLU A 157 -3.11 4.49 23.23
CA GLU A 157 -4.29 4.79 22.38
C GLU A 157 -4.93 3.52 21.83
N ARG A 158 -4.12 2.60 21.31
CA ARG A 158 -4.62 1.31 20.82
C ARG A 158 -5.38 0.56 21.91
N ASP A 159 -4.80 0.47 23.12
CA ASP A 159 -5.38 -0.28 24.22
C ASP A 159 -6.66 0.39 24.75
N ALA A 160 -6.73 1.73 24.79
CA ALA A 160 -7.94 2.49 25.12
C ALA A 160 -9.06 2.24 24.11
N LEU A 161 -8.77 2.26 22.82
CA LEU A 161 -9.74 1.97 21.76
C LEU A 161 -10.21 0.50 21.76
N ARG A 162 -9.33 -0.42 22.18
CA ARG A 162 -9.70 -1.83 22.39
C ARG A 162 -10.74 -1.98 23.50
N GLN A 163 -10.54 -1.31 24.63
CA GLN A 163 -11.46 -1.35 25.77
C GLN A 163 -12.83 -0.72 25.46
N ALA A 164 -12.86 0.27 24.55
CA ALA A 164 -14.11 0.91 24.14
C ALA A 164 -14.96 0.09 23.15
N LYS A 165 -14.38 -0.92 22.48
CA LYS A 165 -15.09 -1.81 21.56
C LYS A 165 -15.63 -3.02 22.30
N VAL A 166 -16.97 -3.10 22.45
CA VAL A 166 -17.69 -4.16 23.18
C VAL A 166 -17.81 -5.46 22.37
N GLU A 167 -17.54 -5.47 21.06
CA GLU A 167 -17.75 -6.64 20.20
C GLU A 167 -16.45 -7.14 19.53
N TYR A 168 -16.27 -8.45 19.59
CA TYR A 168 -15.33 -9.32 18.85
C TYR A 168 -14.05 -8.66 18.36
N TYR A 169 -13.14 -8.44 19.29
CA TYR A 169 -11.79 -8.04 18.95
C TYR A 169 -10.93 -9.29 18.67
N HIS A 170 -10.48 -9.45 17.42
CA HIS A 170 -9.41 -10.37 17.14
C HIS A 170 -8.07 -9.65 17.41
N PRO A 171 -7.23 -10.17 18.31
CA PRO A 171 -5.90 -9.62 18.53
C PRO A 171 -5.16 -9.64 17.17
N CYS A 172 -4.66 -8.49 16.74
CA CYS A 172 -3.81 -8.38 15.58
C CYS A 172 -2.38 -8.28 16.10
N SER A 173 -1.59 -9.33 15.91
CA SER A 173 -0.16 -9.25 16.08
C SER A 173 0.39 -8.49 14.88
N ALA A 174 1.20 -7.48 15.15
CA ALA A 174 1.89 -6.69 14.16
C ALA A 174 3.10 -6.05 14.82
N HIS A 175 4.13 -5.78 14.05
CA HIS A 175 5.31 -5.09 14.55
C HIS A 175 4.98 -3.64 14.90
N ASP A 176 5.71 -3.04 15.84
CA ASP A 176 5.44 -1.68 16.30
C ASP A 176 5.50 -0.64 15.16
N THR A 177 6.37 -0.82 14.19
CA THR A 177 6.49 0.04 12.99
C THR A 177 5.27 -0.02 12.08
N GLU A 178 4.53 -1.13 12.09
CA GLU A 178 3.28 -1.31 11.31
C GLU A 178 2.07 -0.70 12.02
N LEU A 179 2.15 -0.55 13.34
CA LEU A 179 1.02 -0.11 14.17
C LEU A 179 1.08 1.35 14.59
N TYR A 180 2.28 1.87 14.83
CA TYR A 180 2.45 3.15 15.50
C TYR A 180 3.24 4.15 14.66
N THR A 181 2.74 5.38 14.63
CA THR A 181 3.43 6.56 14.08
C THR A 181 3.08 7.77 14.93
N ALA A 182 3.97 8.77 15.00
CA ALA A 182 3.68 10.01 15.71
C ALA A 182 2.36 10.61 15.17
N GLY A 183 1.44 10.97 16.06
CA GLY A 183 0.13 11.53 15.72
C GLY A 183 -0.85 10.57 15.05
N GLY A 184 -0.49 9.28 14.87
CA GLY A 184 -1.33 8.25 14.26
C GLY A 184 -1.62 8.49 12.78
N GLU A 185 -2.67 7.82 12.26
CA GLU A 185 -3.04 7.88 10.84
C GLU A 185 -3.33 9.30 10.34
N LEU A 186 -3.89 10.16 11.19
CA LEU A 186 -4.26 11.53 10.78
C LEU A 186 -3.02 12.35 10.45
N GLU A 187 -2.05 12.42 11.36
CA GLU A 187 -0.83 13.21 11.15
C GLU A 187 0.00 12.63 10.02
N PHE A 188 0.01 11.29 9.87
CA PHE A 188 0.68 10.64 8.75
C PHE A 188 0.10 11.09 7.40
N VAL A 189 -1.23 11.09 7.26
CA VAL A 189 -1.89 11.51 6.01
C VAL A 189 -1.77 13.03 5.79
N GLN A 190 -1.80 13.83 6.84
CA GLN A 190 -1.54 15.28 6.74
C GLN A 190 -0.11 15.57 6.25
N ARG A 191 0.88 14.81 6.69
CA ARG A 191 2.24 14.87 6.15
C ARG A 191 2.29 14.48 4.68
N LEU A 192 1.60 13.41 4.29
CA LEU A 192 1.50 13.01 2.89
C LEU A 192 0.91 14.13 2.02
N ILE A 193 -0.16 14.79 2.48
CA ILE A 193 -0.75 15.95 1.83
C ILE A 193 0.27 17.09 1.72
N HIS A 194 0.99 17.40 2.80
CA HIS A 194 2.01 18.44 2.77
C HIS A 194 3.13 18.11 1.77
N GLU A 195 3.67 16.89 1.80
CA GLU A 195 4.71 16.48 0.85
C GLU A 195 4.22 16.49 -0.60
N SER A 196 2.93 16.19 -0.85
CA SER A 196 2.33 16.25 -2.19
C SER A 196 2.32 17.66 -2.79
N THR A 197 2.33 18.69 -1.95
CA THR A 197 2.32 20.10 -2.41
C THR A 197 3.70 20.66 -2.72
N LEU A 198 4.77 19.94 -2.39
CA LEU A 198 6.13 20.37 -2.69
C LEU A 198 6.37 20.39 -4.21
N ASP A 199 7.13 21.36 -4.69
CA ASP A 199 7.39 21.57 -6.13
C ASP A 199 7.90 20.32 -6.86
N GLN A 200 8.65 19.49 -6.16
CA GLN A 200 9.17 18.24 -6.69
C GLN A 200 8.10 17.16 -6.94
N HIS A 201 6.90 17.29 -6.38
CA HIS A 201 5.83 16.28 -6.46
C HIS A 201 4.55 16.83 -7.09
N ARG A 202 4.25 18.12 -6.89
CA ARG A 202 2.97 18.78 -7.14
C ARG A 202 2.39 18.54 -8.54
N GLU A 203 3.22 18.54 -9.58
CA GLU A 203 2.78 18.40 -10.98
C GLU A 203 3.17 17.06 -11.61
N ARG A 204 3.83 16.19 -10.83
CA ARG A 204 4.39 14.94 -11.36
C ARG A 204 3.51 13.73 -11.10
N ILE A 205 2.86 13.70 -9.93
CA ILE A 205 2.05 12.56 -9.50
C ILE A 205 0.59 12.98 -9.53
N PRO A 206 -0.24 12.42 -10.42
CA PRO A 206 -1.61 12.85 -10.59
C PRO A 206 -2.54 12.42 -9.45
N TRP A 207 -2.28 11.29 -8.78
CA TRP A 207 -3.17 10.73 -7.79
C TRP A 207 -2.47 10.38 -6.49
N TYR A 208 -3.02 10.89 -5.39
CA TYR A 208 -2.60 10.58 -4.03
C TYR A 208 -3.76 9.95 -3.30
N THR A 209 -3.57 8.74 -2.80
CA THR A 209 -4.60 8.00 -2.09
C THR A 209 -4.10 7.47 -0.75
N SER A 210 -4.99 7.31 0.22
CA SER A 210 -4.68 6.70 1.50
C SER A 210 -5.89 6.01 2.09
N MET A 211 -5.68 4.90 2.77
CA MET A 211 -6.68 4.33 3.65
C MET A 211 -6.76 5.14 4.95
N LEU A 212 -7.95 5.21 5.53
CA LEU A 212 -8.19 5.78 6.86
C LEU A 212 -9.09 4.81 7.64
N GLY A 213 -8.70 4.52 8.87
CA GLY A 213 -9.45 3.60 9.74
C GLY A 213 -10.55 4.28 10.55
N ARG A 214 -10.54 5.62 10.66
CA ARG A 214 -11.47 6.39 11.50
C ARG A 214 -12.22 7.44 10.71
N HIS A 215 -13.53 7.50 10.90
CA HIS A 215 -14.35 8.55 10.29
C HIS A 215 -13.94 9.97 10.73
N SER A 216 -13.51 10.15 11.98
CA SER A 216 -12.99 11.44 12.47
C SER A 216 -11.74 11.90 11.71
N SER A 217 -10.85 10.97 11.34
CA SER A 217 -9.67 11.28 10.53
C SER A 217 -10.06 11.73 9.13
N VAL A 218 -11.09 11.11 8.52
CA VAL A 218 -11.61 11.54 7.21
C VAL A 218 -12.08 13.00 7.24
N LEU A 219 -12.87 13.37 8.26
CA LEU A 219 -13.38 14.75 8.39
C LEU A 219 -12.22 15.74 8.56
N ALA A 220 -11.20 15.41 9.36
CA ALA A 220 -10.04 16.27 9.56
C ALA A 220 -9.20 16.40 8.27
N VAL A 221 -8.97 15.31 7.54
CA VAL A 221 -8.26 15.34 6.25
C VAL A 221 -9.00 16.21 5.22
N VAL A 222 -10.32 16.09 5.13
CA VAL A 222 -11.15 16.96 4.25
C VAL A 222 -11.00 18.44 4.59
N GLN A 223 -10.83 18.79 5.87
CA GLN A 223 -10.57 20.19 6.25
C GLN A 223 -9.16 20.65 5.86
N THR A 224 -8.17 19.78 5.89
CA THR A 224 -6.80 20.08 5.45
C THR A 224 -6.71 20.32 3.93
N LEU A 225 -7.59 19.70 3.15
CA LEU A 225 -7.63 19.81 1.68
C LEU A 225 -8.41 21.04 1.16
N LYS A 226 -9.06 21.77 2.05
CA LYS A 226 -9.78 23.02 1.71
C LYS A 226 -8.91 24.25 1.85
#